data_9fce735f8dda9ab19062714654613aee
#
_entry.id   9fce735f8dda9ab19062714654613aee
#
_cell.length_a   1.000
_cell.length_b   1.000
_cell.length_c   1.000
_cell.angle_alpha   90.00
_cell.angle_beta   90.00
_cell.angle_gamma   90.00
#
_symmetry.space_group_name_H-M   'P 1'
#
loop_
_entity.id
_entity.type
_entity.pdbx_description
1 polymer ?
#
loop_
_entity_poly.entity_id
_entity_poly.type
_entity_poly.pdbx_seq_one_letter_code
_entity_poly.pdbx_strand_id
1 'polypeptide(L)'
;AIAGGILLLMPLVHTLGQARLVFIAFGLGVGFYFPAGMATLSSLVFPKDWGKAVAIHELAPNTGFILIPLLAQAGLMFTDWRGVFAIMGVLMICTAGAFLLWGRGGNTRTDAPSFKGCGVLLKNPASWIVALLMAVSMIGEFSIYSILQIFLVSAAGFGPEEANLGLSISRLAMPVIVIAAGWAADRFNAKRTVSACFLLHAVALCLMSVDASVSRIPALCGVFLQAASMAFVFPPLFKVFAQCFSADEQPILLSLTMPLAGLISAGGIPFFIGYCGEYYTFGLAFLTIAAMSVASAVSVAYLKNRE
;
A
#
# COMPACT_ATOMS: atom_id res chain seq x y z
N ALA A 1 -20.43 -2.86 4.17
CA ALA A 1 -21.58 -3.57 3.61
C ALA A 1 -21.63 -3.49 2.08
N ILE A 2 -21.63 -2.27 1.47
CA ILE A 2 -21.75 -2.09 0.00
C ILE A 2 -20.67 -2.89 -0.74
N ALA A 3 -19.41 -2.70 -0.38
CA ALA A 3 -18.28 -3.41 -1.00
C ALA A 3 -18.42 -4.94 -0.85
N GLY A 4 -18.83 -5.43 0.32
CA GLY A 4 -19.10 -6.84 0.54
C GLY A 4 -20.24 -7.37 -0.35
N GLY A 5 -21.34 -6.62 -0.49
CA GLY A 5 -22.45 -6.96 -1.38
C GLY A 5 -22.03 -7.05 -2.86
N ILE A 6 -21.12 -6.16 -3.29
CA ILE A 6 -20.56 -6.20 -4.66
C ILE A 6 -19.72 -7.45 -4.88
N LEU A 7 -18.92 -7.88 -3.90
CA LEU A 7 -18.13 -9.12 -4.03
C LEU A 7 -18.99 -10.38 -4.11
N LEU A 8 -20.21 -10.38 -3.55
CA LEU A 8 -21.14 -11.48 -3.72
C LEU A 8 -21.64 -11.68 -5.17
N LEU A 9 -21.44 -10.70 -6.03
CA LEU A 9 -21.72 -10.83 -7.46
C LEU A 9 -20.63 -11.58 -8.23
N MET A 10 -19.47 -11.82 -7.61
CA MET A 10 -18.34 -12.44 -8.29
C MET A 10 -18.63 -13.84 -8.86
N PRO A 11 -19.41 -14.74 -8.20
CA PRO A 11 -19.78 -16.02 -8.77
C PRO A 11 -20.58 -15.93 -10.08
N LEU A 12 -21.22 -14.79 -10.35
CA LEU A 12 -22.00 -14.53 -11.57
C LEU A 12 -21.14 -13.99 -12.72
N VAL A 13 -19.83 -13.80 -12.47
CA VAL A 13 -18.90 -13.24 -13.46
C VAL A 13 -18.38 -14.33 -14.39
N HIS A 14 -18.66 -14.20 -15.68
CA HIS A 14 -18.24 -15.14 -16.73
C HIS A 14 -17.28 -14.52 -17.75
N THR A 15 -17.22 -13.19 -17.83
CA THR A 15 -16.37 -12.47 -18.79
C THR A 15 -15.44 -11.46 -18.11
N LEU A 16 -14.33 -11.14 -18.76
CA LEU A 16 -13.39 -10.12 -18.27
C LEU A 16 -14.07 -8.75 -18.12
N GLY A 17 -15.00 -8.40 -19.02
CA GLY A 17 -15.76 -7.15 -18.91
C GLY A 17 -16.61 -7.07 -17.64
N GLN A 18 -17.30 -8.16 -17.30
CA GLN A 18 -18.07 -8.26 -16.06
C GLN A 18 -17.14 -8.16 -14.83
N ALA A 19 -16.00 -8.86 -14.84
CA ALA A 19 -15.02 -8.77 -13.76
C ALA A 19 -14.55 -7.31 -13.54
N ARG A 20 -14.21 -6.61 -14.63
CA ARG A 20 -13.81 -5.19 -14.56
C ARG A 20 -14.90 -4.31 -13.94
N LEU A 21 -16.16 -4.50 -14.31
CA LEU A 21 -17.28 -3.74 -13.75
C LEU A 21 -17.45 -4.00 -12.25
N VAL A 22 -17.36 -5.28 -11.82
CA VAL A 22 -17.43 -5.63 -10.39
C VAL A 22 -16.29 -5.00 -9.62
N PHE A 23 -15.05 -5.04 -10.13
CA PHE A 23 -13.91 -4.42 -9.45
C PHE A 23 -13.98 -2.88 -9.42
N ILE A 24 -14.50 -2.23 -10.48
CA ILE A 24 -14.74 -0.78 -10.45
C ILE A 24 -15.78 -0.43 -9.38
N ALA A 25 -16.91 -1.14 -9.34
CA ALA A 25 -17.94 -0.93 -8.33
C ALA A 25 -17.41 -1.20 -6.91
N PHE A 26 -16.62 -2.26 -6.73
CA PHE A 26 -15.96 -2.59 -5.47
C PHE A 26 -15.02 -1.47 -5.01
N GLY A 27 -14.17 -0.96 -5.92
CA GLY A 27 -13.27 0.15 -5.63
C GLY A 27 -14.01 1.41 -5.18
N LEU A 28 -15.13 1.76 -5.82
CA LEU A 28 -16.00 2.86 -5.41
C LEU A 28 -16.57 2.61 -4.00
N GLY A 29 -17.01 1.38 -3.71
CA GLY A 29 -17.53 1.01 -2.39
C GLY A 29 -16.50 1.07 -1.27
N VAL A 30 -15.27 0.66 -1.54
CA VAL A 30 -14.14 0.69 -0.57
C VAL A 30 -13.59 2.10 -0.38
N GLY A 31 -13.62 2.94 -1.43
CA GLY A 31 -13.05 4.29 -1.40
C GLY A 31 -13.60 5.19 -0.30
N PHE A 32 -14.81 4.94 0.18
CA PHE A 32 -15.40 5.67 1.32
C PHE A 32 -14.81 5.28 2.68
N TYR A 33 -14.15 4.11 2.78
CA TYR A 33 -13.70 3.57 4.07
C TYR A 33 -12.62 4.44 4.71
N PHE A 34 -11.54 4.73 4.00
CA PHE A 34 -10.38 5.37 4.61
C PHE A 34 -10.69 6.79 5.14
N PRO A 35 -11.30 7.71 4.36
CA PRO A 35 -11.64 9.03 4.88
C PRO A 35 -12.61 8.98 6.05
N ALA A 36 -13.66 8.15 5.95
CA ALA A 36 -14.66 8.01 7.01
C ALA A 36 -14.08 7.35 8.27
N GLY A 37 -13.23 6.33 8.10
CA GLY A 37 -12.56 5.63 9.19
C GLY A 37 -11.62 6.56 9.96
N MET A 38 -10.79 7.32 9.27
CA MET A 38 -9.87 8.28 9.87
C MET A 38 -10.59 9.43 10.57
N ALA A 39 -11.67 9.96 9.98
CA ALA A 39 -12.51 10.97 10.62
C ALA A 39 -13.17 10.43 11.89
N THR A 40 -13.69 9.21 11.85
CA THR A 40 -14.27 8.55 13.04
C THR A 40 -13.22 8.34 14.12
N LEU A 41 -12.05 7.82 13.75
CA LEU A 41 -10.95 7.57 14.68
C LEU A 41 -10.51 8.87 15.36
N SER A 42 -10.35 9.97 14.60
CA SER A 42 -9.96 11.27 15.14
C SER A 42 -10.98 11.86 16.11
N SER A 43 -12.26 11.53 15.95
CA SER A 43 -13.33 12.00 16.84
C SER A 43 -13.44 11.22 18.16
N LEU A 44 -12.88 10.01 18.22
CA LEU A 44 -13.00 9.11 19.37
C LEU A 44 -11.76 9.11 20.26
N VAL A 45 -10.63 9.61 19.75
CA VAL A 45 -9.32 9.49 20.41
C VAL A 45 -8.78 10.88 20.79
N PHE A 46 -8.21 10.99 21.99
CA PHE A 46 -7.52 12.22 22.39
C PHE A 46 -6.28 12.46 21.54
N PRO A 47 -5.93 13.73 21.21
CA PRO A 47 -4.75 14.05 20.41
C PRO A 47 -3.44 13.41 20.89
N LYS A 48 -3.26 13.26 22.22
CA LYS A 48 -2.08 12.61 22.83
C LYS A 48 -1.96 11.11 22.53
N ASP A 49 -3.06 10.44 22.20
CA ASP A 49 -3.10 8.99 21.93
C ASP A 49 -3.33 8.69 20.44
N TRP A 50 -3.32 9.73 19.60
CA TRP A 50 -3.55 9.60 18.15
C TRP A 50 -2.60 8.61 17.48
N GLY A 51 -1.30 8.71 17.78
CA GLY A 51 -0.29 7.80 17.22
C GLY A 51 -0.56 6.32 17.56
N LYS A 52 -0.99 6.04 18.79
CA LYS A 52 -1.36 4.67 19.20
C LYS A 52 -2.59 4.16 18.45
N ALA A 53 -3.60 5.02 18.30
CA ALA A 53 -4.83 4.66 17.59
C ALA A 53 -4.58 4.36 16.12
N VAL A 54 -3.77 5.17 15.44
CA VAL A 54 -3.35 4.92 14.07
C VAL A 54 -2.52 3.64 13.97
N ALA A 55 -1.59 3.41 14.90
CA ALA A 55 -0.78 2.18 14.91
C ALA A 55 -1.67 0.92 15.06
N ILE A 56 -2.70 0.96 15.92
CA ILE A 56 -3.66 -0.14 16.05
C ILE A 56 -4.46 -0.33 14.76
N HIS A 57 -4.90 0.77 14.14
CA HIS A 57 -5.60 0.71 12.85
C HIS A 57 -4.73 0.06 11.76
N GLU A 58 -3.44 0.42 11.70
CA GLU A 58 -2.50 -0.13 10.72
C GLU A 58 -2.13 -1.61 10.96
N LEU A 59 -2.44 -2.17 12.13
CA LEU A 59 -2.30 -3.62 12.33
C LEU A 59 -3.24 -4.42 11.42
N ALA A 60 -4.41 -3.89 11.08
CA ALA A 60 -5.38 -4.60 10.24
C ALA A 60 -4.88 -4.85 8.81
N PRO A 61 -4.41 -3.84 8.03
CA PRO A 61 -3.85 -4.08 6.71
C PRO A 61 -2.58 -4.95 6.77
N ASN A 62 -1.69 -4.73 7.76
CA ASN A 62 -0.49 -5.55 7.90
C ASN A 62 -0.81 -7.02 8.19
N THR A 63 -1.80 -7.30 9.04
CA THR A 63 -2.31 -8.65 9.28
C THR A 63 -2.96 -9.22 8.01
N GLY A 64 -3.67 -8.40 7.25
CA GLY A 64 -4.24 -8.75 5.95
C GLY A 64 -3.20 -9.25 4.95
N PHE A 65 -2.08 -8.56 4.82
CA PHE A 65 -0.98 -8.99 3.93
C PHE A 65 -0.41 -10.38 4.29
N ILE A 66 -0.46 -10.76 5.57
CA ILE A 66 -0.03 -12.09 6.04
C ILE A 66 -1.12 -13.14 5.77
N LEU A 67 -2.36 -12.82 6.14
CA LEU A 67 -3.43 -13.81 6.17
C LEU A 67 -4.12 -14.02 4.82
N ILE A 68 -4.25 -12.97 3.99
CA ILE A 68 -5.02 -13.05 2.73
C ILE A 68 -4.48 -14.11 1.77
N PRO A 69 -3.15 -14.24 1.52
CA PRO A 69 -2.64 -15.29 0.65
C PRO A 69 -2.96 -16.70 1.19
N LEU A 70 -2.88 -16.91 2.51
CA LEU A 70 -3.19 -18.18 3.15
C LEU A 70 -4.69 -18.49 3.10
N LEU A 71 -5.54 -17.50 3.34
CA LEU A 71 -7.01 -17.63 3.25
C LEU A 71 -7.44 -17.89 1.81
N ALA A 72 -6.80 -17.23 0.83
CA ALA A 72 -7.06 -17.48 -0.57
C ALA A 72 -6.68 -18.92 -0.95
N GLN A 73 -5.50 -19.39 -0.54
CA GLN A 73 -5.06 -20.77 -0.77
C GLN A 73 -6.03 -21.77 -0.12
N ALA A 74 -6.40 -21.55 1.13
CA ALA A 74 -7.37 -22.41 1.83
C ALA A 74 -8.75 -22.38 1.14
N GLY A 75 -9.22 -21.22 0.72
CA GLY A 75 -10.50 -21.09 0.01
C GLY A 75 -10.52 -21.84 -1.33
N LEU A 76 -9.40 -21.80 -2.07
CA LEU A 76 -9.26 -22.51 -3.34
C LEU A 76 -9.29 -24.05 -3.21
N MET A 77 -9.14 -24.59 -2.01
CA MET A 77 -9.35 -26.03 -1.77
C MET A 77 -10.83 -26.43 -1.80
N PHE A 78 -11.76 -25.50 -1.60
CA PHE A 78 -13.20 -25.75 -1.50
C PHE A 78 -14.01 -25.12 -2.64
N THR A 79 -13.45 -24.10 -3.31
CA THR A 79 -14.15 -23.36 -4.36
C THR A 79 -13.16 -22.79 -5.37
N ASP A 80 -13.67 -22.18 -6.44
CA ASP A 80 -12.83 -21.42 -7.38
C ASP A 80 -12.52 -19.99 -6.85
N TRP A 81 -11.72 -19.24 -7.60
CA TRP A 81 -11.34 -17.87 -7.23
C TRP A 81 -12.56 -16.94 -7.04
N ARG A 82 -13.66 -17.18 -7.77
CA ARG A 82 -14.89 -16.40 -7.65
C ARG A 82 -15.57 -16.64 -6.31
N GLY A 83 -15.61 -17.90 -5.88
CA GLY A 83 -16.11 -18.28 -4.56
C GLY A 83 -15.27 -17.71 -3.42
N VAL A 84 -13.96 -17.63 -3.57
CA VAL A 84 -13.09 -16.96 -2.59
C VAL A 84 -13.48 -15.48 -2.42
N PHE A 85 -13.71 -14.73 -3.52
CA PHE A 85 -14.20 -13.36 -3.41
C PHE A 85 -15.58 -13.27 -2.74
N ALA A 86 -16.48 -14.21 -3.03
CA ALA A 86 -17.79 -14.24 -2.36
C ALA A 86 -17.66 -14.49 -0.85
N ILE A 87 -16.78 -15.40 -0.42
CA ILE A 87 -16.47 -15.61 1.00
C ILE A 87 -15.97 -14.31 1.65
N MET A 88 -15.03 -13.59 1.00
CA MET A 88 -14.58 -12.29 1.49
C MET A 88 -15.73 -11.27 1.56
N GLY A 89 -16.64 -11.29 0.59
CA GLY A 89 -17.86 -10.47 0.59
C GLY A 89 -18.74 -10.72 1.83
N VAL A 90 -18.98 -11.98 2.18
CA VAL A 90 -19.70 -12.36 3.39
C VAL A 90 -18.99 -11.85 4.64
N LEU A 91 -17.69 -12.05 4.76
CA LEU A 91 -16.90 -11.57 5.90
C LEU A 91 -16.98 -10.04 6.05
N MET A 92 -16.92 -9.29 4.94
CA MET A 92 -17.09 -7.83 4.96
C MET A 92 -18.49 -7.41 5.42
N ILE A 93 -19.55 -8.11 5.02
CA ILE A 93 -20.92 -7.84 5.47
C ILE A 93 -21.07 -8.17 6.96
N CYS A 94 -20.55 -9.30 7.42
CA CYS A 94 -20.55 -9.66 8.84
C CYS A 94 -19.80 -8.62 9.68
N THR A 95 -18.63 -8.15 9.22
CA THR A 95 -17.86 -7.10 9.89
C THR A 95 -18.63 -5.79 9.94
N ALA A 96 -19.30 -5.40 8.85
CA ALA A 96 -20.15 -4.21 8.81
C ALA A 96 -21.35 -4.34 9.75
N GLY A 97 -21.97 -5.51 9.82
CA GLY A 97 -23.05 -5.81 10.78
C GLY A 97 -22.57 -5.73 12.23
N ALA A 98 -21.40 -6.30 12.53
CA ALA A 98 -20.78 -6.19 13.84
C ALA A 98 -20.49 -4.73 14.21
N PHE A 99 -19.99 -3.94 13.26
CA PHE A 99 -19.74 -2.51 13.49
C PHE A 99 -21.06 -1.73 13.72
N LEU A 100 -22.14 -2.06 13.02
CA LEU A 100 -23.44 -1.42 13.25
C LEU A 100 -24.02 -1.75 14.64
N LEU A 101 -23.73 -2.94 15.17
CA LEU A 101 -24.25 -3.37 16.49
C LEU A 101 -23.41 -2.85 17.65
N TRP A 102 -22.09 -2.81 17.52
CA TRP A 102 -21.15 -2.52 18.61
C TRP A 102 -20.23 -1.31 18.34
N GLY A 103 -20.18 -0.81 17.10
CA GLY A 103 -19.32 0.32 16.73
C GLY A 103 -19.76 1.64 17.35
N ARG A 104 -18.83 2.54 17.55
CA ARG A 104 -19.08 3.90 18.03
C ARG A 104 -18.49 4.91 17.04
N GLY A 105 -19.11 6.09 16.95
CA GLY A 105 -18.65 7.20 16.09
C GLY A 105 -19.59 7.46 14.89
N GLY A 106 -19.11 8.26 13.94
CA GLY A 106 -19.86 8.56 12.71
C GLY A 106 -20.70 9.83 12.74
N ASN A 107 -20.68 10.60 13.83
CA ASN A 107 -21.45 11.86 13.98
C ASN A 107 -20.66 13.12 13.64
N THR A 108 -19.40 13.00 13.21
CA THR A 108 -18.55 14.13 12.86
C THR A 108 -18.69 14.48 11.39
N ARG A 109 -19.00 15.76 11.12
CA ARG A 109 -18.88 16.35 9.78
C ARG A 109 -17.51 16.99 9.67
N THR A 110 -16.72 16.58 8.70
CA THR A 110 -15.47 17.23 8.33
C THR A 110 -15.74 18.10 7.09
N ASP A 111 -15.21 19.32 7.09
CA ASP A 111 -15.29 20.18 5.92
C ASP A 111 -14.44 19.60 4.78
N ALA A 112 -14.97 19.68 3.57
CA ALA A 112 -14.22 19.29 2.39
C ALA A 112 -13.02 20.23 2.18
N PRO A 113 -11.87 19.73 1.67
CA PRO A 113 -10.73 20.58 1.34
C PRO A 113 -11.13 21.72 0.40
N SER A 114 -10.70 22.94 0.71
CA SER A 114 -11.03 24.10 -0.14
C SER A 114 -10.23 24.04 -1.45
N PHE A 115 -10.89 24.27 -2.59
CA PHE A 115 -10.22 24.33 -3.90
C PHE A 115 -9.11 25.39 -3.96
N LYS A 116 -9.23 26.46 -3.18
CA LYS A 116 -8.22 27.52 -3.10
C LYS A 116 -6.93 27.03 -2.43
N GLY A 117 -7.04 26.24 -1.35
CA GLY A 117 -5.88 25.63 -0.69
C GLY A 117 -5.17 24.61 -1.60
N CYS A 118 -5.93 23.83 -2.36
CA CYS A 118 -5.37 22.90 -3.36
C CYS A 118 -4.53 23.65 -4.42
N GLY A 119 -5.02 24.77 -4.93
CA GLY A 119 -4.31 25.57 -5.95
C GLY A 119 -2.98 26.16 -5.45
N VAL A 120 -2.86 26.49 -4.18
CA VAL A 120 -1.60 26.97 -3.57
C VAL A 120 -0.59 25.85 -3.48
N LEU A 121 -0.99 24.68 -3.00
CA LEU A 121 -0.11 23.52 -2.85
C LEU A 121 0.38 22.97 -4.20
N LEU A 122 -0.46 22.96 -5.23
CA LEU A 122 -0.06 22.51 -6.57
C LEU A 122 1.01 23.39 -7.21
N LYS A 123 1.13 24.65 -6.79
CA LYS A 123 2.20 25.57 -7.24
C LYS A 123 3.50 25.41 -6.45
N ASN A 124 3.48 24.71 -5.31
CA ASN A 124 4.65 24.49 -4.49
C ASN A 124 5.44 23.26 -5.00
N PRO A 125 6.70 23.41 -5.44
CA PRO A 125 7.52 22.29 -5.90
C PRO A 125 7.70 21.19 -4.85
N ALA A 126 7.71 21.54 -3.56
CA ALA A 126 7.81 20.56 -2.48
C ALA A 126 6.59 19.60 -2.44
N SER A 127 5.40 20.06 -2.86
CA SER A 127 4.22 19.21 -2.94
C SER A 127 4.37 18.09 -3.98
N TRP A 128 5.05 18.36 -5.09
CA TRP A 128 5.32 17.37 -6.14
C TRP A 128 6.38 16.36 -5.70
N ILE A 129 7.38 16.79 -4.92
CA ILE A 129 8.34 15.86 -4.30
C ILE A 129 7.59 14.93 -3.35
N VAL A 130 6.72 15.47 -2.49
CA VAL A 130 5.89 14.64 -1.59
C VAL A 130 4.98 13.69 -2.36
N ALA A 131 4.37 14.14 -3.45
CA ALA A 131 3.57 13.28 -4.32
C ALA A 131 4.39 12.12 -4.91
N LEU A 132 5.61 12.38 -5.37
CA LEU A 132 6.55 11.35 -5.84
C LEU A 132 6.90 10.37 -4.72
N LEU A 133 7.30 10.87 -3.55
CA LEU A 133 7.67 10.03 -2.41
C LEU A 133 6.50 9.12 -1.97
N MET A 134 5.29 9.68 -1.92
CA MET A 134 4.09 8.93 -1.58
C MET A 134 3.75 7.90 -2.65
N ALA A 135 3.82 8.27 -3.93
CA ALA A 135 3.57 7.36 -5.04
C ALA A 135 4.52 6.16 -5.02
N VAL A 136 5.84 6.41 -4.88
CA VAL A 136 6.83 5.32 -4.86
C VAL A 136 6.71 4.46 -3.61
N SER A 137 6.36 5.04 -2.45
CA SER A 137 6.05 4.25 -1.24
C SER A 137 4.85 3.33 -1.45
N MET A 138 3.76 3.85 -2.03
CA MET A 138 2.57 3.04 -2.34
C MET A 138 2.82 2.02 -3.46
N ILE A 139 3.65 2.33 -4.45
CA ILE A 139 4.09 1.36 -5.46
C ILE A 139 4.79 0.18 -4.80
N GLY A 140 5.72 0.45 -3.91
CA GLY A 140 6.42 -0.60 -3.18
C GLY A 140 5.48 -1.42 -2.30
N GLU A 141 4.53 -0.79 -1.60
CA GLU A 141 3.63 -1.48 -0.70
C GLU A 141 2.54 -2.29 -1.42
N PHE A 142 1.90 -1.71 -2.44
CA PHE A 142 0.71 -2.30 -3.06
C PHE A 142 0.98 -2.88 -4.45
N SER A 143 1.66 -2.15 -5.35
CA SER A 143 1.83 -2.58 -6.74
C SER A 143 2.69 -3.83 -6.84
N ILE A 144 3.84 -3.81 -6.18
CA ILE A 144 4.77 -4.94 -6.21
C ILE A 144 4.13 -6.14 -5.53
N TYR A 145 3.53 -5.96 -4.37
CA TYR A 145 2.86 -7.04 -3.64
C TYR A 145 1.77 -7.72 -4.48
N SER A 146 0.96 -6.95 -5.22
CA SER A 146 -0.13 -7.49 -6.05
C SER A 146 0.34 -8.38 -7.20
N ILE A 147 1.55 -8.18 -7.69
CA ILE A 147 2.16 -8.94 -8.82
C ILE A 147 3.14 -10.00 -8.33
N LEU A 148 3.51 -9.96 -7.06
CA LEU A 148 4.63 -10.73 -6.54
C LEU A 148 4.42 -12.24 -6.65
N GLN A 149 3.18 -12.74 -6.45
CA GLN A 149 2.85 -14.15 -6.60
C GLN A 149 3.05 -14.60 -8.07
N ILE A 150 2.60 -13.79 -9.04
CA ILE A 150 2.77 -14.07 -10.47
C ILE A 150 4.26 -14.10 -10.82
N PHE A 151 5.04 -13.13 -10.35
CA PHE A 151 6.49 -13.08 -10.55
C PHE A 151 7.18 -14.32 -9.98
N LEU A 152 6.87 -14.71 -8.74
CA LEU A 152 7.50 -15.86 -8.08
C LEU A 152 7.21 -17.17 -8.84
N VAL A 153 5.98 -17.34 -9.33
CA VAL A 153 5.60 -18.55 -10.05
C VAL A 153 6.14 -18.54 -11.48
N SER A 154 5.91 -17.47 -12.24
CA SER A 154 6.18 -17.47 -13.69
C SER A 154 7.63 -17.15 -14.04
N ALA A 155 8.32 -16.34 -13.23
CA ALA A 155 9.70 -15.92 -13.52
C ALA A 155 10.72 -16.50 -12.55
N ALA A 156 10.40 -16.62 -11.25
CA ALA A 156 11.33 -17.16 -10.26
C ALA A 156 11.22 -18.70 -10.09
N GLY A 157 10.24 -19.34 -10.74
CA GLY A 157 10.11 -20.79 -10.84
C GLY A 157 9.70 -21.48 -9.53
N PHE A 158 8.97 -20.77 -8.64
CA PHE A 158 8.39 -21.36 -7.44
C PHE A 158 7.04 -22.00 -7.74
N GLY A 159 6.66 -23.02 -6.95
CA GLY A 159 5.29 -23.54 -6.98
C GLY A 159 4.28 -22.50 -6.43
N PRO A 160 2.99 -22.54 -6.82
CA PRO A 160 1.99 -21.57 -6.33
C PRO A 160 1.87 -21.54 -4.80
N GLU A 161 1.96 -22.72 -4.14
CA GLU A 161 1.91 -22.84 -2.68
C GLU A 161 3.16 -22.24 -2.02
N GLU A 162 4.34 -22.52 -2.56
CA GLU A 162 5.61 -21.95 -2.09
C GLU A 162 5.62 -20.42 -2.24
N ALA A 163 5.09 -19.89 -3.36
CA ALA A 163 4.98 -18.47 -3.60
C ALA A 163 4.05 -17.79 -2.57
N ASN A 164 2.87 -18.36 -2.32
CA ASN A 164 1.93 -17.83 -1.32
C ASN A 164 2.51 -17.88 0.10
N LEU A 165 3.20 -18.98 0.45
CA LEU A 165 3.89 -19.10 1.73
C LEU A 165 5.01 -18.06 1.85
N GLY A 166 5.83 -17.89 0.81
CA GLY A 166 6.90 -16.90 0.75
C GLY A 166 6.38 -15.47 0.93
N LEU A 167 5.24 -15.13 0.31
CA LEU A 167 4.55 -13.85 0.49
C LEU A 167 4.15 -13.64 1.95
N SER A 168 3.50 -14.61 2.56
CA SER A 168 3.05 -14.51 3.95
C SER A 168 4.23 -14.37 4.91
N ILE A 169 5.28 -15.18 4.73
CA ILE A 169 6.49 -15.14 5.56
C ILE A 169 7.21 -13.79 5.40
N SER A 170 7.28 -13.24 4.18
CA SER A 170 7.93 -11.95 3.95
C SER A 170 7.28 -10.80 4.73
N ARG A 171 6.03 -10.97 5.14
CA ARG A 171 5.25 -9.97 5.88
C ARG A 171 5.19 -10.23 7.39
N LEU A 172 5.62 -11.39 7.89
CA LEU A 172 5.56 -11.71 9.32
C LEU A 172 6.33 -10.73 10.21
N ALA A 173 7.45 -10.20 9.73
CA ALA A 173 8.25 -9.23 10.47
C ALA A 173 7.70 -7.80 10.43
N MET A 174 6.70 -7.50 9.59
CA MET A 174 6.23 -6.13 9.35
C MET A 174 5.72 -5.41 10.59
N PRO A 175 4.93 -6.01 11.50
CA PRO A 175 4.51 -5.34 12.73
C PRO A 175 5.70 -4.86 13.57
N VAL A 176 6.75 -5.66 13.68
CA VAL A 176 7.98 -5.30 14.41
C VAL A 176 8.75 -4.21 13.69
N ILE A 177 8.85 -4.30 12.36
CA ILE A 177 9.54 -3.32 11.52
C ILE A 177 8.86 -1.95 11.59
N VAL A 178 7.53 -1.90 11.56
CA VAL A 178 6.77 -0.63 11.67
C VAL A 178 6.97 0.03 13.04
N ILE A 179 7.01 -0.76 14.12
CA ILE A 179 7.33 -0.24 15.48
C ILE A 179 8.77 0.30 15.51
N ALA A 180 9.72 -0.44 14.96
CA ALA A 180 11.11 -0.01 14.86
C ALA A 180 11.26 1.27 14.00
N ALA A 181 10.48 1.40 12.94
CA ALA A 181 10.44 2.59 12.08
C ALA A 181 9.94 3.83 12.82
N GLY A 182 8.89 3.68 13.64
CA GLY A 182 8.40 4.76 14.51
C GLY A 182 9.48 5.23 15.49
N TRP A 183 10.14 4.29 16.18
CA TRP A 183 11.27 4.61 17.06
C TRP A 183 12.43 5.29 16.31
N ALA A 184 12.79 4.77 15.14
CA ALA A 184 13.86 5.33 14.31
C ALA A 184 13.51 6.74 13.79
N ALA A 185 12.25 6.96 13.41
CA ALA A 185 11.77 8.26 13.00
C ALA A 185 11.97 9.32 14.09
N ASP A 186 11.83 8.95 15.36
CA ASP A 186 12.02 9.88 16.48
C ASP A 186 13.51 10.13 16.81
N ARG A 187 14.36 9.14 16.61
CA ARG A 187 15.76 9.17 17.05
C ARG A 187 16.73 9.63 15.97
N PHE A 188 16.43 9.33 14.69
CA PHE A 188 17.30 9.64 13.58
C PHE A 188 16.78 10.83 12.75
N ASN A 189 17.62 11.33 11.85
CA ASN A 189 17.21 12.34 10.87
C ASN A 189 16.21 11.72 9.87
N ALA A 190 14.96 12.16 9.93
CA ALA A 190 13.87 11.59 9.15
C ALA A 190 14.16 11.58 7.63
N LYS A 191 14.75 12.65 7.07
CA LYS A 191 15.11 12.73 5.65
C LYS A 191 16.13 11.68 5.25
N ARG A 192 17.19 11.51 6.06
CA ARG A 192 18.23 10.49 5.81
C ARG A 192 17.63 9.08 5.91
N THR A 193 16.76 8.86 6.86
CA THR A 193 16.07 7.57 7.04
C THR A 193 15.20 7.25 5.83
N VAL A 194 14.38 8.21 5.35
CA VAL A 194 13.55 8.05 4.14
C VAL A 194 14.41 7.77 2.91
N SER A 195 15.50 8.53 2.71
CA SER A 195 16.43 8.27 1.60
C SER A 195 17.04 6.88 1.67
N ALA A 196 17.46 6.42 2.85
CA ALA A 196 18.01 5.08 3.04
C ALA A 196 16.98 3.99 2.71
N CYS A 197 15.71 4.16 3.12
CA CYS A 197 14.63 3.23 2.78
C CYS A 197 14.44 3.10 1.26
N PHE A 198 14.40 4.22 0.53
CA PHE A 198 14.26 4.18 -0.92
C PHE A 198 15.48 3.58 -1.62
N LEU A 199 16.69 3.81 -1.12
CA LEU A 199 17.88 3.13 -1.65
C LEU A 199 17.87 1.63 -1.38
N LEU A 200 17.47 1.20 -0.19
CA LEU A 200 17.29 -0.23 0.12
C LEU A 200 16.21 -0.86 -0.75
N HIS A 201 15.11 -0.14 -1.00
CA HIS A 201 14.07 -0.57 -1.93
C HIS A 201 14.61 -0.74 -3.36
N ALA A 202 15.42 0.22 -3.85
CA ALA A 202 16.06 0.10 -5.15
C ALA A 202 16.98 -1.14 -5.23
N VAL A 203 17.79 -1.39 -4.20
CA VAL A 203 18.62 -2.59 -4.10
C VAL A 203 17.77 -3.87 -4.13
N ALA A 204 16.67 -3.90 -3.39
CA ALA A 204 15.75 -5.03 -3.37
C ALA A 204 15.19 -5.33 -4.78
N LEU A 205 14.80 -4.29 -5.53
CA LEU A 205 14.28 -4.44 -6.88
C LEU A 205 15.37 -4.87 -7.88
N CYS A 206 16.59 -4.41 -7.70
CA CYS A 206 17.73 -4.92 -8.48
C CYS A 206 17.98 -6.41 -8.20
N LEU A 207 17.87 -6.87 -6.96
CA LEU A 207 17.97 -8.30 -6.63
C LEU A 207 16.84 -9.09 -7.27
N MET A 208 15.61 -8.59 -7.28
CA MET A 208 14.47 -9.24 -7.93
C MET A 208 14.58 -9.24 -9.46
N SER A 209 15.40 -8.38 -10.05
CA SER A 209 15.63 -8.34 -11.50
C SER A 209 16.67 -9.35 -11.99
N VAL A 210 17.39 -10.02 -11.08
CA VAL A 210 18.36 -11.07 -11.43
C VAL A 210 17.61 -12.27 -12.00
N ASP A 211 18.13 -12.83 -13.09
CA ASP A 211 17.55 -13.99 -13.74
C ASP A 211 17.56 -15.21 -12.79
N ALA A 212 16.37 -15.74 -12.53
CA ALA A 212 16.21 -16.90 -11.64
C ALA A 212 16.80 -18.19 -12.20
N SER A 213 17.12 -18.26 -13.50
CA SER A 213 17.87 -19.38 -14.10
C SER A 213 19.28 -19.50 -13.49
N VAL A 214 19.85 -18.38 -13.05
CA VAL A 214 21.15 -18.34 -12.36
C VAL A 214 21.00 -18.74 -10.89
N SER A 215 20.06 -18.14 -10.18
CA SER A 215 19.76 -18.44 -8.78
C SER A 215 18.42 -17.82 -8.35
N ARG A 216 17.65 -18.55 -7.54
CA ARG A 216 16.41 -18.05 -6.92
C ARG A 216 16.66 -17.20 -5.67
N ILE A 217 17.86 -17.28 -5.08
CA ILE A 217 18.21 -16.61 -3.82
C ILE A 217 18.09 -15.08 -3.92
N PRO A 218 18.62 -14.39 -4.97
CA PRO A 218 18.47 -12.96 -5.11
C PRO A 218 17.00 -12.51 -5.14
N ALA A 219 16.13 -13.24 -5.84
CA ALA A 219 14.70 -12.95 -5.90
C ALA A 219 14.07 -13.01 -4.50
N LEU A 220 14.32 -14.05 -3.72
CA LEU A 220 13.82 -14.17 -2.34
C LEU A 220 14.36 -13.07 -1.44
N CYS A 221 15.67 -12.83 -1.44
CA CYS A 221 16.28 -11.73 -0.67
C CYS A 221 15.67 -10.39 -1.04
N GLY A 222 15.44 -10.16 -2.35
CA GLY A 222 14.79 -8.97 -2.85
C GLY A 222 13.37 -8.82 -2.32
N VAL A 223 12.57 -9.88 -2.32
CA VAL A 223 11.19 -9.86 -1.79
C VAL A 223 11.14 -9.46 -0.32
N PHE A 224 12.00 -10.05 0.52
CA PHE A 224 12.07 -9.72 1.95
C PHE A 224 12.57 -8.29 2.17
N LEU A 225 13.62 -7.88 1.50
CA LEU A 225 14.20 -6.54 1.64
C LEU A 225 13.24 -5.45 1.13
N GLN A 226 12.52 -5.73 0.04
CA GLN A 226 11.50 -4.86 -0.54
C GLN A 226 10.37 -4.62 0.49
N ALA A 227 9.81 -5.69 1.03
CA ALA A 227 8.76 -5.62 2.03
C ALA A 227 9.22 -4.84 3.28
N ALA A 228 10.40 -5.17 3.81
CA ALA A 228 10.96 -4.51 4.99
C ALA A 228 11.22 -3.01 4.79
N SER A 229 11.82 -2.62 3.65
CA SER A 229 12.15 -1.22 3.36
C SER A 229 10.89 -0.36 3.21
N MET A 230 9.81 -0.91 2.62
CA MET A 230 8.57 -0.15 2.40
C MET A 230 7.70 -0.08 3.66
N ALA A 231 7.65 -1.12 4.48
CA ALA A 231 7.01 -1.03 5.79
C ALA A 231 7.72 -0.01 6.71
N PHE A 232 9.03 0.13 6.58
CA PHE A 232 9.82 1.06 7.39
C PHE A 232 9.68 2.53 6.94
N VAL A 233 9.35 2.80 5.68
CA VAL A 233 9.40 4.16 5.10
C VAL A 233 8.32 5.10 5.65
N PHE A 234 7.12 4.62 5.93
CA PHE A 234 5.97 5.48 6.21
C PHE A 234 6.12 6.35 7.47
N PRO A 235 6.49 5.84 8.66
CA PRO A 235 6.63 6.69 9.84
C PRO A 235 7.64 7.85 9.66
N PRO A 236 8.87 7.63 9.17
CA PRO A 236 9.78 8.73 8.92
C PRO A 236 9.32 9.65 7.76
N LEU A 237 8.60 9.14 6.77
CA LEU A 237 8.04 9.94 5.68
C LEU A 237 7.00 10.93 6.19
N PHE A 238 6.06 10.50 7.02
CA PHE A 238 5.09 11.41 7.65
C PHE A 238 5.77 12.45 8.55
N LYS A 239 6.87 12.09 9.22
CA LYS A 239 7.67 13.06 9.97
C LYS A 239 8.32 14.10 9.05
N VAL A 240 8.84 13.72 7.88
CA VAL A 240 9.34 14.66 6.87
C VAL A 240 8.23 15.61 6.43
N PHE A 241 7.00 15.12 6.21
CA PHE A 241 5.87 15.99 5.85
C PHE A 241 5.56 17.00 6.95
N ALA A 242 5.55 16.54 8.22
CA ALA A 242 5.31 17.43 9.35
C ALA A 242 6.42 18.49 9.54
N GLN A 243 7.65 18.20 9.11
CA GLN A 243 8.75 19.17 9.13
C GLN A 243 8.73 20.19 7.99
N CYS A 244 8.09 19.85 6.87
CA CYS A 244 8.11 20.66 5.65
C CYS A 244 6.83 21.47 5.45
N PHE A 245 5.69 21.03 6.01
CA PHE A 245 4.37 21.63 5.81
C PHE A 245 3.69 21.92 7.14
N SER A 246 2.88 22.99 7.16
CA SER A 246 2.09 23.35 8.37
C SER A 246 1.03 22.31 8.68
N ALA A 247 0.53 22.33 9.92
CA ALA A 247 -0.56 21.45 10.35
C ALA A 247 -1.83 21.62 9.48
N ASP A 248 -2.08 22.82 8.97
CA ASP A 248 -3.24 23.10 8.10
C ASP A 248 -3.01 22.66 6.64
N GLU A 249 -1.75 22.63 6.19
CA GLU A 249 -1.39 22.21 4.83
C GLU A 249 -1.33 20.67 4.68
N GLN A 250 -0.94 19.95 5.72
CA GLN A 250 -0.76 18.50 5.69
C GLN A 250 -2.02 17.73 5.27
N PRO A 251 -3.23 18.01 5.83
CA PRO A 251 -4.44 17.30 5.41
C PRO A 251 -4.78 17.56 3.94
N ILE A 252 -4.59 18.80 3.46
CA ILE A 252 -4.85 19.16 2.05
C ILE A 252 -3.85 18.44 1.14
N LEU A 253 -2.56 18.44 1.50
CA LEU A 253 -1.50 17.76 0.76
C LEU A 253 -1.78 16.25 0.65
N LEU A 254 -2.12 15.60 1.75
CA LEU A 254 -2.44 14.17 1.78
C LEU A 254 -3.71 13.87 0.98
N SER A 255 -4.74 14.72 1.05
CA SER A 255 -5.98 14.54 0.27
C SER A 255 -5.76 14.65 -1.24
N LEU A 256 -4.71 15.35 -1.69
CA LEU A 256 -4.32 15.44 -3.09
C LEU A 256 -3.39 14.31 -3.52
N THR A 257 -2.38 14.02 -2.69
CA THR A 257 -1.30 13.10 -3.07
C THR A 257 -1.68 11.63 -2.89
N MET A 258 -2.43 11.27 -1.85
CA MET A 258 -2.80 9.87 -1.59
C MET A 258 -3.70 9.26 -2.67
N PRO A 259 -4.79 9.93 -3.15
CA PRO A 259 -5.58 9.38 -4.24
C PRO A 259 -4.80 9.26 -5.54
N LEU A 260 -3.94 10.23 -5.86
CA LEU A 260 -3.08 10.17 -7.05
C LEU A 260 -2.06 9.02 -6.94
N ALA A 261 -1.39 8.91 -5.81
CA ALA A 261 -0.47 7.81 -5.54
C ALA A 261 -1.19 6.45 -5.56
N GLY A 262 -2.39 6.37 -5.01
CA GLY A 262 -3.25 5.18 -5.04
C GLY A 262 -3.65 4.77 -6.46
N LEU A 263 -4.05 5.73 -7.31
CA LEU A 263 -4.38 5.47 -8.70
C LEU A 263 -3.19 4.92 -9.49
N ILE A 264 -2.02 5.51 -9.29
CA ILE A 264 -0.77 5.07 -9.93
C ILE A 264 -0.38 3.68 -9.41
N SER A 265 -0.38 3.48 -8.09
CA SER A 265 0.10 2.25 -7.46
C SER A 265 -0.86 1.08 -7.59
N ALA A 266 -2.18 1.30 -7.55
CA ALA A 266 -3.16 0.22 -7.64
C ALA A 266 -3.57 -0.12 -9.07
N GLY A 267 -3.36 0.78 -10.03
CA GLY A 267 -3.78 0.59 -11.43
C GLY A 267 -2.62 0.62 -12.41
N GLY A 268 -1.97 1.76 -12.57
CA GLY A 268 -0.97 1.98 -13.63
C GLY A 268 0.26 1.08 -13.51
N ILE A 269 0.84 0.99 -12.33
CA ILE A 269 2.09 0.23 -12.12
C ILE A 269 1.88 -1.29 -12.15
N PRO A 270 0.85 -1.89 -11.53
CA PRO A 270 0.59 -3.32 -11.70
C PRO A 270 0.38 -3.71 -13.17
N PHE A 271 -0.35 -2.87 -13.93
CA PHE A 271 -0.49 -3.07 -15.37
C PHE A 271 0.87 -3.00 -16.08
N PHE A 272 1.71 -2.00 -15.77
CA PHE A 272 3.05 -1.87 -16.36
C PHE A 272 3.95 -3.07 -16.03
N ILE A 273 3.95 -3.54 -14.76
CA ILE A 273 4.73 -4.72 -14.36
C ILE A 273 4.24 -5.97 -15.09
N GLY A 274 2.91 -6.17 -15.16
CA GLY A 274 2.31 -7.29 -15.88
C GLY A 274 2.62 -7.26 -17.38
N TYR A 275 2.51 -6.09 -18.01
CA TYR A 275 2.86 -5.89 -19.41
C TYR A 275 4.34 -6.21 -19.70
N CYS A 276 5.25 -5.73 -18.84
CA CYS A 276 6.66 -6.07 -18.96
C CYS A 276 6.90 -7.58 -18.78
N GLY A 277 6.21 -8.21 -17.83
CA GLY A 277 6.34 -9.65 -17.59
C GLY A 277 5.85 -10.51 -18.76
N GLU A 278 4.83 -10.04 -19.50
CA GLU A 278 4.25 -10.73 -20.64
C GLU A 278 5.07 -10.54 -21.94
N TYR A 279 5.48 -9.30 -22.23
CA TYR A 279 6.11 -8.94 -23.53
C TYR A 279 7.62 -8.76 -23.46
N TYR A 280 8.19 -8.60 -22.26
CA TYR A 280 9.63 -8.40 -22.03
C TYR A 280 10.12 -9.27 -20.86
N THR A 281 10.47 -8.63 -19.73
CA THR A 281 10.87 -9.29 -18.49
C THR A 281 10.35 -8.52 -17.27
N PHE A 282 10.04 -9.22 -16.16
CA PHE A 282 9.76 -8.56 -14.89
C PHE A 282 10.94 -7.69 -14.42
N GLY A 283 12.16 -8.11 -14.74
CA GLY A 283 13.38 -7.36 -14.40
C GLY A 283 13.38 -5.94 -14.95
N LEU A 284 12.88 -5.71 -16.18
CA LEU A 284 12.76 -4.37 -16.75
C LEU A 284 11.84 -3.47 -15.91
N ALA A 285 10.71 -3.99 -15.48
CA ALA A 285 9.78 -3.23 -14.64
C ALA A 285 10.40 -2.92 -13.27
N PHE A 286 11.04 -3.91 -12.64
CA PHE A 286 11.68 -3.72 -11.34
C PHE A 286 12.83 -2.71 -11.41
N LEU A 287 13.67 -2.74 -12.44
CA LEU A 287 14.73 -1.76 -12.65
C LEU A 287 14.18 -0.35 -12.89
N THR A 288 13.06 -0.22 -13.61
CA THR A 288 12.39 1.07 -13.81
C THR A 288 11.91 1.65 -12.47
N ILE A 289 11.26 0.81 -11.63
CA ILE A 289 10.81 1.23 -10.29
C ILE A 289 12.00 1.49 -9.36
N ALA A 290 13.09 0.73 -9.50
CA ALA A 290 14.34 0.99 -8.77
C ALA A 290 14.90 2.38 -9.10
N ALA A 291 14.91 2.78 -10.37
CA ALA A 291 15.30 4.12 -10.78
C ALA A 291 14.39 5.21 -10.18
N MET A 292 13.07 4.98 -10.13
CA MET A 292 12.13 5.88 -9.44
C MET A 292 12.44 5.97 -7.93
N SER A 293 12.82 4.86 -7.30
CA SER A 293 13.19 4.83 -5.88
C SER A 293 14.48 5.61 -5.62
N VAL A 294 15.50 5.50 -6.49
CA VAL A 294 16.73 6.31 -6.41
C VAL A 294 16.39 7.79 -6.60
N ALA A 295 15.55 8.15 -7.58
CA ALA A 295 15.11 9.53 -7.78
C ALA A 295 14.37 10.07 -6.54
N SER A 296 13.54 9.23 -5.90
CA SER A 296 12.87 9.57 -4.63
C SER A 296 13.89 9.81 -3.51
N ALA A 297 14.87 8.94 -3.34
CA ALA A 297 15.92 9.09 -2.33
C ALA A 297 16.70 10.41 -2.48
N VAL A 298 17.00 10.79 -3.71
CA VAL A 298 17.68 12.05 -4.02
C VAL A 298 16.77 13.26 -3.80
N SER A 299 15.50 13.16 -4.21
CA SER A 299 14.54 14.26 -4.12
C SER A 299 14.25 14.72 -2.69
N VAL A 300 14.39 13.83 -1.71
CA VAL A 300 14.24 14.17 -0.27
C VAL A 300 15.19 15.29 0.16
N ALA A 301 16.37 15.37 -0.44
CA ALA A 301 17.37 16.40 -0.12
C ALA A 301 16.92 17.82 -0.49
N TYR A 302 16.01 17.95 -1.47
CA TYR A 302 15.48 19.25 -1.92
C TYR A 302 14.30 19.74 -1.07
N LEU A 303 13.74 18.91 -0.20
CA LEU A 303 12.75 19.36 0.76
C LEU A 303 13.43 20.24 1.83
N LYS A 304 12.94 21.47 2.01
CA LYS A 304 13.40 22.37 3.06
C LYS A 304 12.54 22.17 4.31
N ASN A 305 13.17 22.17 5.49
CA ASN A 305 12.42 22.26 6.73
C ASN A 305 11.80 23.65 6.83
N ARG A 306 10.63 23.72 7.41
CA ARG A 306 9.99 24.98 7.79
C ARG A 306 10.80 25.57 8.95
N GLU A 307 11.10 26.86 8.87
CA GLU A 307 11.70 27.66 9.93
C GLU A 307 10.71 27.88 11.07
#